data_6450c05a0ff4e21fc529252e37ee6986
#
_entry.id   6450c05a0ff4e21fc529252e37ee6986
#
_cell.length_a   1.000
_cell.length_b   1.000
_cell.length_c   1.000
_cell.angle_alpha   90.00
_cell.angle_beta   90.00
_cell.angle_gamma   90.00
#
_symmetry.space_group_name_H-M   'P 1'
#
loop_
_entity.id
_entity.type
_entity.pdbx_description
1 polymer ?
#
loop_
_entity_poly.entity_id
_entity_poly.type
_entity_poly.pdbx_seq_one_letter_code
_entity_poly.pdbx_strand_id
1 'polypeptide(L)'
;MAIMRMDNVLIVVDDLDAVISFFVELGMELEGKGPIEGRWVERVIGIDDVRQDVAMLRTPDGHGRLELFEYLHPDAIETEPTRPNDIGMHRVAFSVDDIDDALEIAARHGCRPLRGVATYEDIYKLTYVRGPSGILVMLAEELKTT
;
A
#
# COMPACT_ATOMS: atom_id res chain seq x y z
N MET A 1 7.70 13.88 25.10
CA MET A 1 7.50 12.64 24.31
C MET A 1 8.08 12.80 22.93
N ALA A 2 8.70 11.76 22.39
CA ALA A 2 9.40 11.85 21.10
C ALA A 2 8.46 11.73 19.90
N ILE A 3 7.56 10.75 19.89
CA ILE A 3 6.65 10.54 18.78
C ILE A 3 5.47 11.49 18.87
N MET A 4 5.20 12.20 17.78
CA MET A 4 4.11 13.17 17.70
C MET A 4 2.95 12.65 16.86
N ARG A 5 3.24 11.96 15.76
CA ARG A 5 2.23 11.40 14.85
C ARG A 5 2.90 10.39 13.92
N MET A 6 2.09 9.59 13.27
CA MET A 6 2.56 8.74 12.18
C MET A 6 2.32 9.49 10.86
N ASP A 7 3.40 9.71 10.10
CA ASP A 7 3.28 10.47 8.84
C ASP A 7 2.79 9.60 7.70
N ASN A 8 3.48 8.48 7.44
CA ASN A 8 3.16 7.61 6.32
C ASN A 8 3.78 6.23 6.48
N VAL A 9 3.31 5.32 5.67
CA VAL A 9 3.90 3.99 5.50
C VAL A 9 4.67 4.01 4.18
N LEU A 10 5.91 3.52 4.20
CA LEU A 10 6.82 3.53 3.06
C LEU A 10 6.93 2.11 2.50
N ILE A 11 6.72 1.97 1.19
CA ILE A 11 6.70 0.66 0.53
C ILE A 11 7.56 0.72 -0.73
N VAL A 12 8.47 -0.25 -0.88
CA VAL A 12 9.24 -0.42 -2.10
C VAL A 12 8.44 -1.28 -3.07
N VAL A 13 8.32 -0.82 -4.31
CA VAL A 13 7.51 -1.48 -5.34
C VAL A 13 8.35 -1.71 -6.59
N ASP A 14 7.93 -2.65 -7.43
CA ASP A 14 8.63 -2.97 -8.67
C ASP A 14 8.15 -2.13 -9.86
N ASP A 15 6.88 -1.72 -9.86
CA ASP A 15 6.28 -0.91 -10.92
C ASP A 15 5.44 0.19 -10.29
N LEU A 16 6.04 1.37 -10.15
CA LEU A 16 5.41 2.48 -9.45
C LEU A 16 4.07 2.90 -10.08
N ASP A 17 4.02 3.01 -11.40
CA ASP A 17 2.80 3.47 -12.07
C ASP A 17 1.66 2.46 -11.89
N ALA A 18 1.95 1.17 -11.94
CA ALA A 18 0.94 0.12 -11.73
C ALA A 18 0.40 0.18 -10.29
N VAL A 19 1.26 0.40 -9.31
CA VAL A 19 0.85 0.47 -7.91
C VAL A 19 0.05 1.74 -7.62
N ILE A 20 0.47 2.87 -8.19
CA ILE A 20 -0.30 4.12 -8.11
C ILE A 20 -1.71 3.91 -8.67
N SER A 21 -1.81 3.33 -9.86
CA SER A 21 -3.09 3.10 -10.51
C SER A 21 -4.02 2.24 -9.66
N PHE A 22 -3.49 1.19 -9.05
CA PHE A 22 -4.24 0.32 -8.15
C PHE A 22 -4.85 1.10 -6.97
N PHE A 23 -4.03 1.83 -6.24
CA PHE A 23 -4.51 2.56 -5.06
C PHE A 23 -5.40 3.75 -5.42
N VAL A 24 -5.12 4.43 -6.53
CA VAL A 24 -5.97 5.55 -6.98
C VAL A 24 -7.36 5.05 -7.37
N GLU A 25 -7.44 3.93 -8.09
CA GLU A 25 -8.74 3.36 -8.41
C GLU A 25 -9.51 2.89 -7.19
N LEU A 26 -8.81 2.46 -6.13
CA LEU A 26 -9.44 2.10 -4.86
C LEU A 26 -9.91 3.31 -4.04
N GLY A 27 -9.48 4.52 -4.41
CA GLY A 27 -9.96 5.74 -3.77
C GLY A 27 -8.89 6.64 -3.17
N MET A 28 -7.60 6.27 -3.23
CA MET A 28 -6.55 7.16 -2.78
C MET A 28 -6.32 8.29 -3.80
N GLU A 29 -5.75 9.38 -3.33
CA GLU A 29 -5.39 10.52 -4.17
C GLU A 29 -3.87 10.64 -4.28
N LEU A 30 -3.37 10.87 -5.49
CA LEU A 30 -1.95 11.13 -5.72
C LEU A 30 -1.63 12.57 -5.33
N GLU A 31 -0.80 12.75 -4.30
CA GLU A 31 -0.35 14.08 -3.88
C GLU A 31 0.83 14.59 -4.70
N GLY A 32 1.74 13.71 -5.07
CA GLY A 32 2.91 14.08 -5.84
C GLY A 32 3.74 12.89 -6.25
N LYS A 33 4.57 13.10 -7.26
CA LYS A 33 5.49 12.09 -7.80
C LYS A 33 6.73 12.79 -8.32
N GLY A 34 7.89 12.22 -8.09
CA GLY A 34 9.13 12.77 -8.61
C GLY A 34 10.35 11.93 -8.28
N PRO A 35 11.50 12.27 -8.89
CA PRO A 35 12.74 11.58 -8.62
C PRO A 35 13.35 12.04 -7.29
N ILE A 36 14.02 11.10 -6.63
CA ILE A 36 14.82 11.39 -5.43
C ILE A 36 16.21 10.78 -5.62
N GLU A 37 17.25 11.62 -5.50
CA GLU A 37 18.64 11.20 -5.58
C GLU A 37 19.51 12.22 -4.85
N GLY A 38 20.78 11.90 -4.65
CA GLY A 38 21.75 12.78 -4.04
C GLY A 38 22.37 12.21 -2.77
N ARG A 39 23.38 12.90 -2.28
CA ARG A 39 24.14 12.44 -1.10
C ARG A 39 23.29 12.37 0.16
N TRP A 40 22.30 13.24 0.29
CA TRP A 40 21.43 13.23 1.46
C TRP A 40 20.60 11.95 1.54
N VAL A 41 20.13 11.46 0.38
CA VAL A 41 19.37 10.20 0.30
C VAL A 41 20.26 9.01 0.67
N GLU A 42 21.47 8.97 0.13
CA GLU A 42 22.45 7.94 0.42
C GLU A 42 22.74 7.87 1.92
N ARG A 43 22.86 9.02 2.55
CA ARG A 43 23.11 9.11 3.98
C ARG A 43 21.92 8.61 4.81
N VAL A 44 20.71 8.95 4.39
CA VAL A 44 19.49 8.56 5.10
C VAL A 44 19.20 7.07 4.93
N ILE A 45 19.31 6.57 3.71
CA ILE A 45 18.97 5.17 3.38
C ILE A 45 20.14 4.22 3.66
N GLY A 46 21.37 4.69 3.54
CA GLY A 46 22.56 3.86 3.75
C GLY A 46 22.95 3.03 2.54
N ILE A 47 22.59 3.48 1.34
CA ILE A 47 22.92 2.82 0.07
C ILE A 47 23.58 3.86 -0.84
N ASP A 48 24.71 3.49 -1.46
CA ASP A 48 25.42 4.40 -2.38
C ASP A 48 24.73 4.46 -3.74
N ASP A 49 24.85 5.62 -4.39
CA ASP A 49 24.33 5.88 -5.75
C ASP A 49 22.83 5.59 -5.90
N VAL A 50 22.06 5.87 -4.86
CA VAL A 50 20.62 5.67 -4.88
C VAL A 50 19.93 6.64 -5.82
N ARG A 51 19.10 6.10 -6.71
CA ARG A 51 18.15 6.88 -7.52
C ARG A 51 16.81 6.19 -7.44
N GLN A 52 15.78 6.94 -7.14
CA GLN A 52 14.43 6.44 -6.96
C GLN A 52 13.42 7.36 -7.63
N ASP A 53 12.32 6.79 -8.07
CA ASP A 53 11.08 7.53 -8.29
C ASP A 53 10.18 7.29 -7.08
N VAL A 54 9.57 8.35 -6.58
CA VAL A 54 8.76 8.29 -5.37
C VAL A 54 7.41 8.93 -5.63
N ALA A 55 6.37 8.32 -5.07
CA ALA A 55 5.02 8.87 -5.14
C ALA A 55 4.40 8.90 -3.74
N MET A 56 3.67 9.97 -3.45
CA MET A 56 2.91 10.10 -2.20
C MET A 56 1.43 10.02 -2.51
N LEU A 57 0.75 9.07 -1.87
CA LEU A 57 -0.70 8.89 -1.96
C LEU A 57 -1.33 9.17 -0.60
N ARG A 58 -2.54 9.72 -0.61
CA ARG A 58 -3.28 9.96 0.63
C ARG A 58 -4.70 9.39 0.54
N THR A 59 -5.27 9.06 1.70
CA THR A 59 -6.69 8.71 1.80
C THR A 59 -7.55 9.96 1.65
N PRO A 60 -8.84 9.82 1.21
CA PRO A 60 -9.71 10.98 1.03
C PRO A 60 -9.91 11.85 2.27
N ASP A 61 -9.85 11.25 3.46
CA ASP A 61 -9.94 11.99 4.72
C ASP A 61 -8.66 12.75 5.08
N GLY A 62 -7.58 12.53 4.33
CA GLY A 62 -6.30 13.20 4.53
C GLY A 62 -5.45 12.65 5.69
N HIS A 63 -5.89 11.60 6.37
CA HIS A 63 -5.21 11.09 7.56
C HIS A 63 -4.21 9.97 7.26
N GLY A 64 -4.43 9.18 6.22
CA GLY A 64 -3.54 8.09 5.86
C GLY A 64 -2.72 8.40 4.61
N ARG A 65 -1.44 8.06 4.64
CA ARG A 65 -0.53 8.24 3.50
C ARG A 65 0.31 7.01 3.26
N LEU A 66 0.51 6.73 1.97
CA LEU A 66 1.51 5.77 1.51
C LEU A 66 2.57 6.52 0.71
N GLU A 67 3.83 6.20 0.97
CA GLU A 67 4.94 6.69 0.15
C GLU A 67 5.52 5.48 -0.59
N LEU A 68 5.46 5.51 -1.92
CA LEU A 68 5.84 4.40 -2.77
C LEU A 68 7.17 4.71 -3.45
N PHE A 69 8.09 3.73 -3.45
CA PHE A 69 9.44 3.90 -3.98
C PHE A 69 9.73 2.85 -5.05
N GLU A 70 10.12 3.29 -6.23
CA GLU A 70 10.68 2.42 -7.25
C GLU A 70 12.17 2.71 -7.37
N TYR A 71 13.03 1.73 -7.11
CA TYR A 71 14.47 1.90 -7.22
C TYR A 71 14.90 1.81 -8.67
N LEU A 72 15.57 2.86 -9.15
CA LEU A 72 16.20 2.89 -10.47
C LEU A 72 17.64 2.43 -10.38
N HIS A 73 18.32 2.70 -9.26
CA HIS A 73 19.65 2.23 -8.94
C HIS A 73 19.88 2.30 -7.42
N PRO A 74 20.43 1.25 -6.78
CA PRO A 74 20.58 -0.10 -7.33
C PRO A 74 19.22 -0.75 -7.60
N ASP A 75 19.22 -1.86 -8.31
CA ASP A 75 17.98 -2.57 -8.60
C ASP A 75 17.27 -3.00 -7.30
N ALA A 76 15.96 -2.95 -7.30
CA ALA A 76 15.18 -3.51 -6.21
C ALA A 76 15.44 -5.01 -6.09
N ILE A 77 15.44 -5.50 -4.86
CA ILE A 77 15.68 -6.92 -4.59
C ILE A 77 14.33 -7.60 -4.45
N GLU A 78 14.05 -8.59 -5.31
CA GLU A 78 12.86 -9.41 -5.16
C GLU A 78 13.02 -10.34 -3.97
N THR A 79 11.96 -10.42 -3.15
CA THR A 79 11.90 -11.32 -2.01
C THR A 79 10.73 -12.28 -2.20
N GLU A 80 10.70 -13.37 -1.40
CA GLU A 80 9.53 -14.23 -1.38
C GLU A 80 8.30 -13.43 -0.98
N PRO A 81 7.11 -13.72 -1.58
CA PRO A 81 5.89 -13.04 -1.17
C PRO A 81 5.62 -13.21 0.33
N THR A 82 5.36 -12.11 1.00
CA THR A 82 5.15 -12.11 2.43
C THR A 82 3.86 -12.87 2.78
N ARG A 83 3.97 -13.79 3.74
CA ARG A 83 2.83 -14.51 4.27
C ARG A 83 2.26 -13.75 5.48
N PRO A 84 0.97 -13.88 5.79
CA PRO A 84 0.38 -13.12 6.90
C PRO A 84 1.03 -13.35 8.26
N ASN A 85 1.74 -14.46 8.45
CA ASN A 85 2.43 -14.78 9.71
C ASN A 85 3.95 -14.62 9.65
N ASP A 86 4.49 -14.05 8.60
CA ASP A 86 5.91 -13.70 8.57
C ASP A 86 6.15 -12.52 9.51
N ILE A 87 7.28 -12.55 10.21
CA ILE A 87 7.65 -11.45 11.11
C ILE A 87 8.02 -10.24 10.27
N GLY A 88 7.45 -9.08 10.61
CA GLY A 88 7.74 -7.83 9.94
C GLY A 88 6.49 -7.05 9.63
N MET A 89 6.66 -5.98 8.86
CA MET A 89 5.59 -5.11 8.43
C MET A 89 5.24 -5.44 6.99
N HIS A 90 4.02 -5.91 6.73
CA HIS A 90 3.69 -6.45 5.43
C HIS A 90 2.25 -6.23 4.97
N ARG A 91 1.45 -5.45 5.68
CA ARG A 91 0.09 -5.17 5.24
C ARG A 91 -0.38 -3.79 5.68
N VAL A 92 -1.28 -3.24 4.87
CA VAL A 92 -1.98 -2.00 5.16
C VAL A 92 -3.48 -2.27 5.10
N ALA A 93 -4.22 -1.61 5.96
CA ALA A 93 -5.66 -1.81 6.07
C ALA A 93 -6.41 -0.53 5.72
N PHE A 94 -7.49 -0.70 4.95
CA PHE A 94 -8.36 0.40 4.57
C PHE A 94 -9.80 0.09 4.94
N SER A 95 -10.50 1.09 5.40
CA SER A 95 -11.95 1.05 5.50
C SER A 95 -12.52 1.43 4.13
N VAL A 96 -13.45 0.64 3.62
CA VAL A 96 -14.10 0.88 2.33
C VAL A 96 -15.61 0.95 2.53
N ASP A 97 -16.30 1.63 1.63
CA ASP A 97 -17.75 1.75 1.71
C ASP A 97 -18.47 0.51 1.16
N ASP A 98 -17.86 -0.16 0.18
CA ASP A 98 -18.42 -1.35 -0.46
C ASP A 98 -17.27 -2.30 -0.82
N ILE A 99 -17.15 -3.40 -0.06
CA ILE A 99 -16.04 -4.34 -0.25
C ILE A 99 -16.15 -5.10 -1.58
N ASP A 100 -17.36 -5.36 -2.06
CA ASP A 100 -17.56 -6.06 -3.33
C ASP A 100 -17.08 -5.20 -4.49
N ASP A 101 -17.37 -3.89 -4.45
CA ASP A 101 -16.89 -2.93 -5.43
C ASP A 101 -15.36 -2.82 -5.39
N ALA A 102 -14.78 -2.73 -4.21
CA ALA A 102 -13.33 -2.68 -4.03
C ALA A 102 -12.65 -3.94 -4.59
N LEU A 103 -13.26 -5.11 -4.39
CA LEU A 103 -12.74 -6.36 -4.94
C LEU A 103 -12.84 -6.44 -6.46
N GLU A 104 -13.88 -5.86 -7.06
CA GLU A 104 -13.99 -5.73 -8.51
C GLU A 104 -12.85 -4.87 -9.06
N ILE A 105 -12.58 -3.75 -8.41
CA ILE A 105 -11.47 -2.87 -8.79
C ILE A 105 -10.15 -3.64 -8.70
N ALA A 106 -9.90 -4.33 -7.58
CA ALA A 106 -8.69 -5.12 -7.39
C ALA A 106 -8.52 -6.18 -8.49
N ALA A 107 -9.62 -6.85 -8.86
CA ALA A 107 -9.60 -7.89 -9.89
C ALA A 107 -9.17 -7.34 -11.25
N ARG A 108 -9.51 -6.10 -11.58
CA ARG A 108 -9.06 -5.45 -12.82
C ARG A 108 -7.54 -5.26 -12.87
N HIS A 109 -6.88 -5.24 -11.71
CA HIS A 109 -5.43 -5.17 -11.59
C HIS A 109 -4.79 -6.54 -11.40
N GLY A 110 -5.56 -7.62 -11.55
CA GLY A 110 -5.06 -8.98 -11.36
C GLY A 110 -4.87 -9.37 -9.91
N CYS A 111 -5.45 -8.62 -8.98
CA CYS A 111 -5.29 -8.83 -7.55
C CYS A 111 -6.53 -9.50 -6.97
N ARG A 112 -6.33 -10.49 -6.11
CA ARG A 112 -7.42 -11.32 -5.60
C ARG A 112 -7.31 -11.53 -4.10
N PRO A 113 -8.43 -11.83 -3.43
CA PRO A 113 -8.40 -12.22 -2.02
C PRO A 113 -7.51 -13.45 -1.82
N LEU A 114 -6.84 -13.53 -0.67
CA LEU A 114 -6.07 -14.71 -0.29
C LEU A 114 -6.96 -15.95 -0.22
N ARG A 115 -8.16 -15.79 0.32
CA ARG A 115 -9.11 -16.91 0.42
C ARG A 115 -10.55 -16.47 0.14
N GLY A 116 -11.00 -15.34 0.66
CA GLY A 116 -12.33 -14.84 0.45
C GLY A 116 -12.73 -13.78 1.47
N VAL A 117 -14.00 -13.45 1.48
CA VAL A 117 -14.58 -12.44 2.38
C VAL A 117 -15.25 -13.15 3.56
N ALA A 118 -14.98 -12.67 4.76
CA ALA A 118 -15.65 -13.15 5.96
C ALA A 118 -16.44 -12.02 6.62
N THR A 119 -17.54 -12.38 7.27
CA THR A 119 -18.32 -11.45 8.09
C THR A 119 -17.95 -11.67 9.55
N TYR A 120 -17.56 -10.60 10.23
CA TYR A 120 -17.22 -10.65 11.64
C TYR A 120 -18.35 -10.03 12.46
N GLU A 121 -18.99 -10.85 13.29
CA GLU A 121 -20.06 -10.44 14.23
C GLU A 121 -21.16 -9.57 13.61
N ASP A 122 -21.44 -9.74 12.34
CA ASP A 122 -22.36 -8.90 11.56
C ASP A 122 -22.04 -7.40 11.62
N ILE A 123 -20.81 -7.05 12.01
CA ILE A 123 -20.34 -5.68 12.11
C ILE A 123 -19.45 -5.31 10.91
N TYR A 124 -18.60 -6.24 10.49
CA TYR A 124 -17.66 -6.01 9.39
C TYR A 124 -17.67 -7.13 8.37
N LYS A 125 -17.45 -6.77 7.11
CA LYS A 125 -16.95 -7.69 6.09
C LYS A 125 -15.46 -7.43 5.92
N LEU A 126 -14.66 -8.48 5.95
CA LEU A 126 -13.20 -8.37 5.95
C LEU A 126 -12.59 -9.30 4.90
N THR A 127 -11.50 -8.85 4.29
CA THR A 127 -10.69 -9.69 3.41
C THR A 127 -9.25 -9.19 3.35
N TYR A 128 -8.33 -10.08 3.01
CA TYR A 128 -6.97 -9.71 2.61
C TYR A 128 -6.82 -9.96 1.12
N VAL A 129 -6.30 -8.98 0.40
CA VAL A 129 -6.00 -9.08 -1.03
C VAL A 129 -4.50 -9.05 -1.22
N ARG A 130 -3.97 -9.93 -2.08
CA ARG A 130 -2.59 -9.82 -2.54
C ARG A 130 -2.56 -8.77 -3.64
N GLY A 131 -2.09 -7.58 -3.32
CA GLY A 131 -2.00 -6.45 -4.23
C GLY A 131 -0.76 -6.49 -5.12
N PRO A 132 -0.57 -5.43 -5.92
CA PRO A 132 0.61 -5.32 -6.77
C PRO A 132 1.88 -5.28 -5.91
N SER A 133 3.00 -5.73 -6.46
CA SER A 133 4.29 -5.87 -5.76
C SER A 133 4.19 -6.77 -4.52
N GLY A 134 3.17 -7.62 -4.43
CA GLY A 134 2.99 -8.54 -3.31
C GLY A 134 2.46 -7.89 -2.03
N ILE A 135 2.04 -6.63 -2.08
CA ILE A 135 1.53 -5.93 -0.90
C ILE A 135 0.25 -6.60 -0.41
N LEU A 136 0.19 -6.93 0.88
CA LEU A 136 -1.03 -7.40 1.49
C LEU A 136 -1.90 -6.20 1.87
N VAL A 137 -3.10 -6.17 1.31
CA VAL A 137 -4.06 -5.11 1.55
C VAL A 137 -5.28 -5.69 2.26
N MET A 138 -5.56 -5.21 3.46
CA MET A 138 -6.79 -5.55 4.17
C MET A 138 -7.87 -4.55 3.79
N LEU A 139 -9.04 -5.06 3.43
CA LEU A 139 -10.22 -4.25 3.16
C LEU A 139 -11.27 -4.57 4.21
N ALA A 140 -11.86 -3.54 4.78
CA ALA A 140 -12.88 -3.67 5.81
C ALA A 140 -14.08 -2.77 5.47
N GLU A 141 -15.25 -3.37 5.35
CA GLU A 141 -16.50 -2.63 5.20
C GLU A 141 -17.27 -2.73 6.51
N GLU A 142 -17.60 -1.59 7.09
CA GLU A 142 -18.46 -1.56 8.27
C GLU A 142 -19.91 -1.74 7.84
N LEU A 143 -20.55 -2.79 8.39
CA LEU A 143 -21.95 -3.07 8.09
C LEU A 143 -22.83 -2.12 8.89
N LYS A 144 -23.73 -1.41 8.21
CA LYS A 144 -24.67 -0.52 8.87
C LYS A 144 -25.75 -1.35 9.55
N THR A 145 -25.89 -1.15 10.85
CA THR A 145 -27.02 -1.68 11.60
C THR A 145 -28.14 -0.65 11.54
N THR A 146 -29.29 -1.06 11.05
CA THR A 146 -30.52 -0.25 11.09
C THR A 146 -31.22 -0.45 12.41
#